data_f88843b22aac5f682a636c759a9956ff
#
_entry.id   f88843b22aac5f682a636c759a9956ff
#
_cell.length_a   1.000
_cell.length_b   1.000
_cell.length_c   1.000
_cell.angle_alpha   90.00
_cell.angle_beta   90.00
_cell.angle_gamma   90.00
#
_symmetry.space_group_name_H-M   'P 1'
#
loop_
_entity.id
_entity.type
_entity.pdbx_description
1 polymer ?
#
loop_
_entity_poly.entity_id
_entity_poly.type
_entity_poly.pdbx_seq_one_letter_code
_entity_poly.pdbx_strand_id
1 'polypeptide(L)'
;MIPLPPDWQNTFEAYNAALTRRQFFRRAGTGLGVAALAALLGERALGAGGASGSVTRAPWQIAPKARRAIYISLIGAPSQLDLFDYKPSLRGRFKEDLKDWLKDQGERLTGMTSKQAQFPLAPSIYQFARHGESGAWISELLPYHAKMADDLCFIRSMKTDAINHEPANQLIYTGSMQNGKASMGSWLSYGLGSINKDLPAFVVLHARHTSPFSNVQAISSRLWSSAFLPGQHAGVAFRSQGDPVLYLNDAPGIPRELRRSMLDGLGELNRRSYEQIGDPEIQTRTQQYEMAFRMQASVPELADMSGESDATYELYGAEARKRGTFASSALMARRLVERGVRFVQIFHRGWDQHGTLPRDL
;
A
#
# COMPACT_ATOMS: atom_id res chain seq x y z
N MET A 1 -39.95 38.02 -7.00
CA MET A 1 -38.80 37.48 -6.30
C MET A 1 -38.46 38.48 -5.20
N ILE A 2 -38.70 38.13 -3.94
CA ILE A 2 -38.39 39.02 -2.78
C ILE A 2 -36.89 39.02 -2.62
N PRO A 3 -36.19 40.19 -2.65
CA PRO A 3 -34.77 40.23 -2.44
C PRO A 3 -34.44 39.74 -1.03
N LEU A 4 -33.47 38.84 -0.92
CA LEU A 4 -32.96 38.32 0.37
C LEU A 4 -32.25 39.47 1.11
N PRO A 5 -32.37 39.53 2.45
CA PRO A 5 -31.61 40.47 3.26
C PRO A 5 -30.09 40.39 3.00
N PRO A 6 -29.31 41.50 3.11
CA PRO A 6 -27.89 41.54 2.78
C PRO A 6 -27.00 40.51 3.54
N ASP A 7 -27.35 40.23 4.75
CA ASP A 7 -26.71 39.24 5.63
C ASP A 7 -26.92 37.78 5.14
N TRP A 8 -28.05 37.50 4.48
CA TRP A 8 -28.33 36.22 3.86
C TRP A 8 -27.61 36.05 2.52
N GLN A 9 -27.35 37.15 1.80
CA GLN A 9 -26.55 37.11 0.57
C GLN A 9 -25.10 36.73 0.86
N ASN A 10 -24.48 37.36 1.87
CA ASN A 10 -23.12 37.02 2.32
C ASN A 10 -23.04 35.57 2.83
N THR A 11 -24.04 35.09 3.55
CA THR A 11 -24.11 33.71 4.02
C THR A 11 -24.27 32.73 2.85
N PHE A 12 -25.02 33.08 1.85
CA PHE A 12 -25.21 32.23 0.65
C PHE A 12 -23.95 32.20 -0.24
N GLU A 13 -23.24 33.32 -0.35
CA GLU A 13 -21.96 33.37 -1.06
C GLU A 13 -20.87 32.60 -0.31
N ALA A 14 -20.78 32.71 1.02
CA ALA A 14 -19.89 31.91 1.83
C ALA A 14 -20.22 30.41 1.75
N TYR A 15 -21.50 30.03 1.72
CA TYR A 15 -21.94 28.65 1.52
C TYR A 15 -21.55 28.12 0.12
N ASN A 16 -21.73 28.90 -0.92
CA ASN A 16 -21.34 28.51 -2.28
C ASN A 16 -19.82 28.42 -2.45
N ALA A 17 -19.06 29.31 -1.79
CA ALA A 17 -17.60 29.26 -1.79
C ALA A 17 -17.05 28.04 -1.02
N ALA A 18 -17.78 27.56 -0.02
CA ALA A 18 -17.45 26.37 0.75
C ALA A 18 -17.77 25.05 0.02
N LEU A 19 -18.50 25.12 -1.12
CA LEU A 19 -18.73 23.93 -1.97
C LEU A 19 -17.39 23.41 -2.49
N THR A 20 -17.01 22.23 -2.03
CA THR A 20 -15.76 21.60 -2.48
C THR A 20 -15.83 21.30 -3.98
N ARG A 21 -14.67 21.32 -4.67
CA ARG A 21 -14.56 20.88 -6.08
C ARG A 21 -15.21 19.52 -6.31
N ARG A 22 -15.16 18.64 -5.33
CA ARG A 22 -15.75 17.31 -5.34
C ARG A 22 -17.28 17.37 -5.40
N GLN A 23 -17.93 18.25 -4.63
CA GLN A 23 -19.37 18.45 -4.64
C GLN A 23 -19.84 19.06 -5.96
N PHE A 24 -19.07 20.02 -6.49
CA PHE A 24 -19.31 20.60 -7.80
C PHE A 24 -19.31 19.54 -8.91
N PHE A 25 -18.25 18.73 -8.98
CA PHE A 25 -18.17 17.67 -9.99
C PHE A 25 -19.22 16.58 -9.81
N ARG A 26 -19.62 16.26 -8.58
CA ARG A 26 -20.69 15.29 -8.33
C ARG A 26 -22.06 15.80 -8.83
N ARG A 27 -22.38 17.07 -8.63
CA ARG A 27 -23.64 17.67 -9.10
C ARG A 27 -23.65 17.88 -10.62
N ALA A 28 -22.53 18.29 -11.20
CA ALA A 28 -22.38 18.46 -12.64
C ALA A 28 -22.19 17.14 -13.40
N GLY A 29 -21.54 16.15 -12.79
CA GLY A 29 -21.20 14.88 -13.42
C GLY A 29 -22.35 13.87 -13.50
N THR A 30 -23.38 13.99 -12.66
CA THR A 30 -24.52 13.06 -12.70
C THR A 30 -25.34 13.18 -14.01
N GLY A 31 -25.46 14.36 -14.58
CA GLY A 31 -26.17 14.54 -15.85
C GLY A 31 -25.33 14.17 -17.07
N LEU A 32 -24.09 14.65 -17.15
CA LEU A 32 -23.19 14.44 -18.28
C LEU A 32 -22.58 13.02 -18.28
N GLY A 33 -22.24 12.48 -17.10
CA GLY A 33 -21.67 11.14 -16.97
C GLY A 33 -22.66 10.03 -17.32
N VAL A 34 -23.93 10.18 -16.93
CA VAL A 34 -25.00 9.22 -17.29
C VAL A 34 -25.31 9.30 -18.79
N ALA A 35 -25.35 10.49 -19.38
CA ALA A 35 -25.57 10.66 -20.81
C ALA A 35 -24.39 10.09 -21.64
N ALA A 36 -23.14 10.33 -21.23
CA ALA A 36 -21.98 9.78 -21.89
C ALA A 36 -21.89 8.24 -21.75
N LEU A 37 -22.23 7.71 -20.59
CA LEU A 37 -22.26 6.27 -20.35
C LEU A 37 -23.40 5.60 -21.14
N ALA A 38 -24.59 6.22 -21.22
CA ALA A 38 -25.69 5.74 -22.04
C ALA A 38 -25.35 5.74 -23.54
N ALA A 39 -24.64 6.78 -24.01
CA ALA A 39 -24.16 6.86 -25.40
C ALA A 39 -23.08 5.80 -25.72
N LEU A 40 -22.22 5.47 -24.76
CA LEU A 40 -21.15 4.46 -24.91
C LEU A 40 -21.66 3.02 -24.80
N LEU A 41 -22.70 2.80 -23.99
CA LEU A 41 -23.24 1.45 -23.76
C LEU A 41 -24.34 1.06 -24.75
N GLY A 42 -24.85 2.03 -25.54
CA GLY A 42 -25.91 1.82 -26.51
C GLY A 42 -27.24 1.40 -25.87
N GLU A 43 -28.30 1.32 -26.70
CA GLU A 43 -29.66 0.98 -26.27
C GLU A 43 -29.81 -0.39 -25.57
N ARG A 44 -28.81 -1.26 -25.70
CA ARG A 44 -28.84 -2.59 -25.10
C ARG A 44 -28.62 -2.62 -23.58
N ALA A 45 -28.08 -1.54 -23.00
CA ALA A 45 -27.85 -1.46 -21.55
C ALA A 45 -29.06 -0.94 -20.76
N LEU A 46 -29.96 -0.21 -21.41
CA LEU A 46 -31.17 0.37 -20.77
C LEU A 46 -32.39 -0.55 -20.80
N GLY A 47 -32.35 -1.64 -21.58
CA GLY A 47 -33.46 -2.59 -21.74
C GLY A 47 -33.39 -3.84 -20.86
N ALA A 48 -32.34 -4.04 -20.09
CA ALA A 48 -32.16 -5.23 -19.26
C ALA A 48 -32.62 -5.03 -17.80
N GLY A 49 -33.90 -4.66 -17.63
CA GLY A 49 -34.59 -4.89 -16.37
C GLY A 49 -34.88 -6.38 -16.24
N GLY A 50 -34.21 -7.07 -15.35
CA GLY A 50 -34.60 -8.39 -14.88
C GLY A 50 -34.04 -9.60 -15.67
N ALA A 51 -32.76 -9.76 -15.73
CA ALA A 51 -32.16 -11.10 -15.86
C ALA A 51 -30.92 -11.16 -14.98
N SER A 52 -30.95 -12.04 -14.00
CA SER A 52 -29.76 -12.54 -13.29
C SER A 52 -28.89 -13.27 -14.31
N GLY A 53 -28.27 -12.50 -15.21
CA GLY A 53 -27.29 -13.00 -16.16
C GLY A 53 -26.07 -13.43 -15.40
N SER A 54 -25.80 -14.73 -15.34
CA SER A 54 -24.49 -15.23 -14.98
C SER A 54 -23.48 -14.50 -15.86
N VAL A 55 -22.67 -13.63 -15.23
CA VAL A 55 -21.52 -13.02 -15.90
C VAL A 55 -20.66 -14.21 -16.34
N THR A 56 -20.72 -14.55 -17.63
CA THR A 56 -19.84 -15.56 -18.21
C THR A 56 -18.43 -15.06 -17.99
N ARG A 57 -17.73 -15.67 -17.03
CA ARG A 57 -16.31 -15.35 -16.75
C ARG A 57 -15.54 -15.56 -18.04
N ALA A 58 -14.82 -14.54 -18.46
CA ALA A 58 -13.93 -14.68 -19.59
C ALA A 58 -12.98 -15.89 -19.36
N PRO A 59 -12.65 -16.68 -20.38
CA PRO A 59 -11.90 -17.93 -20.23
C PRO A 59 -10.56 -17.78 -19.50
N TRP A 60 -10.01 -16.57 -19.45
CA TRP A 60 -8.75 -16.23 -18.75
C TRP A 60 -8.95 -15.81 -17.27
N GLN A 61 -10.17 -15.74 -16.79
CA GLN A 61 -10.43 -15.41 -15.39
C GLN A 61 -10.21 -16.62 -14.50
N ILE A 62 -9.06 -16.64 -13.85
CA ILE A 62 -8.74 -17.62 -12.81
C ILE A 62 -9.63 -17.34 -11.59
N ALA A 63 -10.29 -18.39 -11.07
CA ALA A 63 -11.08 -18.25 -9.85
C ALA A 63 -10.19 -17.78 -8.68
N PRO A 64 -10.54 -16.69 -7.99
CA PRO A 64 -9.72 -16.17 -6.90
C PRO A 64 -9.67 -17.16 -5.74
N LYS A 65 -8.48 -17.52 -5.30
CA LYS A 65 -8.24 -18.39 -4.14
C LYS A 65 -7.81 -17.58 -2.91
N ALA A 66 -6.97 -16.55 -3.12
CA ALA A 66 -6.48 -15.70 -2.06
C ALA A 66 -7.54 -14.71 -1.58
N ARG A 67 -7.72 -14.60 -0.28
CA ARG A 67 -8.65 -13.66 0.37
C ARG A 67 -7.94 -12.52 1.08
N ARG A 68 -6.66 -12.68 1.38
CA ARG A 68 -5.80 -11.77 2.12
C ARG A 68 -4.43 -11.73 1.46
N ALA A 69 -3.73 -10.62 1.61
CA ALA A 69 -2.38 -10.46 1.08
C ALA A 69 -1.48 -9.71 2.06
N ILE A 70 -0.22 -10.13 2.13
CA ILE A 70 0.86 -9.39 2.79
C ILE A 70 1.81 -8.93 1.68
N TYR A 71 2.00 -7.62 1.57
CA TYR A 71 2.91 -7.03 0.60
C TYR A 71 4.16 -6.52 1.32
N ILE A 72 5.30 -7.16 1.07
CA ILE A 72 6.59 -6.79 1.65
C ILE A 72 7.33 -5.91 0.65
N SER A 73 7.68 -4.72 1.09
CA SER A 73 8.29 -3.68 0.28
C SER A 73 9.69 -3.38 0.78
N LEU A 74 10.69 -3.72 -0.02
CA LEU A 74 12.09 -3.47 0.27
C LEU A 74 12.50 -2.12 -0.35
N ILE A 75 12.36 -1.05 0.44
CA ILE A 75 12.54 0.33 -0.02
C ILE A 75 14.03 0.65 -0.22
N GLY A 76 14.35 1.13 -1.41
CA GLY A 76 15.71 1.35 -1.88
C GLY A 76 16.12 0.32 -2.94
N ALA A 77 15.39 -0.78 -3.01
CA ALA A 77 15.55 -1.91 -3.93
C ALA A 77 16.86 -2.71 -3.72
N PRO A 78 16.77 -3.92 -3.20
CA PRO A 78 17.94 -4.80 -3.08
C PRO A 78 18.49 -5.16 -4.47
N SER A 79 19.78 -5.48 -4.53
CA SER A 79 20.43 -5.90 -5.76
C SER A 79 19.85 -7.21 -6.27
N GLN A 80 19.02 -7.16 -7.31
CA GLN A 80 18.44 -8.37 -7.91
C GLN A 80 19.51 -9.29 -8.51
N LEU A 81 20.65 -8.74 -8.97
CA LEU A 81 21.76 -9.49 -9.54
C LEU A 81 22.44 -10.40 -8.51
N ASP A 82 22.37 -10.04 -7.23
CA ASP A 82 22.98 -10.77 -6.12
C ASP A 82 22.00 -11.72 -5.44
N LEU A 83 20.67 -11.60 -5.72
CA LEU A 83 19.63 -12.36 -5.02
C LEU A 83 18.89 -13.36 -5.90
N PHE A 84 18.29 -12.91 -7.01
CA PHE A 84 17.36 -13.74 -7.79
C PHE A 84 17.64 -13.77 -9.29
N ASP A 85 18.36 -12.80 -9.82
CA ASP A 85 18.55 -12.62 -11.24
C ASP A 85 19.97 -12.99 -11.68
N TYR A 86 20.25 -14.31 -11.67
CA TYR A 86 21.55 -14.85 -12.01
C TYR A 86 21.95 -14.52 -13.46
N LYS A 87 23.08 -13.83 -13.65
CA LYS A 87 23.64 -13.41 -14.94
C LYS A 87 25.06 -13.99 -15.16
N PRO A 88 25.19 -15.28 -15.48
CA PRO A 88 26.51 -15.92 -15.63
C PRO A 88 27.38 -15.27 -16.71
N SER A 89 26.79 -14.70 -17.74
CA SER A 89 27.49 -13.99 -18.82
C SER A 89 28.28 -12.76 -18.35
N LEU A 90 27.98 -12.21 -17.18
CA LEU A 90 28.72 -11.07 -16.62
C LEU A 90 30.08 -11.47 -16.03
N ARG A 91 30.29 -12.74 -15.67
CA ARG A 91 31.53 -13.19 -14.98
C ARG A 91 32.79 -12.90 -15.74
N GLY A 92 32.78 -13.03 -17.07
CA GLY A 92 33.93 -12.73 -17.94
C GLY A 92 34.09 -11.26 -18.29
N ARG A 93 33.16 -10.41 -17.86
CA ARG A 93 33.05 -9.02 -18.31
C ARG A 93 33.25 -7.99 -17.19
N PHE A 94 33.89 -8.40 -16.10
CA PHE A 94 34.16 -7.51 -14.97
C PHE A 94 34.98 -6.29 -15.39
N LYS A 95 34.51 -5.09 -15.06
CA LYS A 95 35.08 -3.78 -15.42
C LYS A 95 34.98 -3.38 -16.90
N GLU A 96 34.37 -4.16 -17.78
CA GLU A 96 34.04 -3.67 -19.12
C GLU A 96 33.06 -2.48 -19.00
N ASP A 97 33.21 -1.49 -19.88
CA ASP A 97 32.31 -0.31 -19.86
C ASP A 97 31.02 -0.60 -20.61
N LEU A 98 29.90 -0.54 -19.90
CA LEU A 98 28.57 -0.73 -20.47
C LEU A 98 28.20 0.31 -21.56
N LYS A 99 28.85 1.50 -21.56
CA LYS A 99 28.57 2.55 -22.56
C LYS A 99 28.73 2.08 -23.98
N ASP A 100 29.76 1.31 -24.27
CA ASP A 100 30.04 0.86 -25.62
C ASP A 100 28.93 -0.09 -26.08
N TRP A 101 28.52 -1.03 -25.21
CA TRP A 101 27.43 -1.92 -25.51
C TRP A 101 26.08 -1.19 -25.68
N LEU A 102 25.79 -0.17 -24.85
CA LEU A 102 24.56 0.62 -24.96
C LEU A 102 24.47 1.40 -26.27
N LYS A 103 25.58 1.96 -26.74
CA LYS A 103 25.64 2.62 -28.04
C LYS A 103 25.31 1.67 -29.19
N ASP A 104 25.87 0.47 -29.14
CA ASP A 104 25.64 -0.56 -30.16
C ASP A 104 24.17 -1.02 -30.22
N GLN A 105 23.46 -0.99 -29.07
CA GLN A 105 22.04 -1.32 -28.97
C GLN A 105 21.10 -0.12 -29.22
N GLY A 106 21.62 1.08 -29.45
CA GLY A 106 20.82 2.29 -29.59
C GLY A 106 20.14 2.78 -28.31
N GLU A 107 20.54 2.23 -27.15
CA GLU A 107 19.97 2.55 -25.86
C GLU A 107 20.56 3.85 -25.30
N ARG A 108 19.77 4.59 -24.51
CA ARG A 108 20.18 5.84 -23.87
C ARG A 108 20.43 5.65 -22.39
N LEU A 109 21.49 6.29 -21.89
CA LEU A 109 21.71 6.42 -20.45
C LEU A 109 20.63 7.31 -19.81
N THR A 110 20.23 6.97 -18.59
CA THR A 110 19.28 7.78 -17.83
C THR A 110 19.87 9.14 -17.48
N GLY A 111 19.01 10.16 -17.30
CA GLY A 111 19.45 11.51 -16.96
C GLY A 111 20.30 11.61 -15.69
N MET A 112 20.06 10.74 -14.70
CA MET A 112 20.84 10.73 -13.45
C MET A 112 22.27 10.23 -13.65
N THR A 113 22.48 9.28 -14.53
CA THR A 113 23.77 8.62 -14.75
C THR A 113 24.51 9.11 -15.99
N SER A 114 23.87 9.92 -16.83
CA SER A 114 24.42 10.39 -18.12
C SER A 114 25.76 11.13 -18.03
N LYS A 115 26.05 11.73 -16.86
CA LYS A 115 27.31 12.45 -16.60
C LYS A 115 28.44 11.57 -16.06
N GLN A 116 28.18 10.30 -15.75
CA GLN A 116 29.24 9.39 -15.30
C GLN A 116 30.21 9.11 -16.44
N ALA A 117 31.52 9.10 -16.11
CA ALA A 117 32.56 8.86 -17.10
C ALA A 117 32.55 7.41 -17.59
N GLN A 118 32.30 6.45 -16.71
CA GLN A 118 32.35 5.01 -16.98
C GLN A 118 31.21 4.29 -16.28
N PHE A 119 30.78 3.16 -16.85
CA PHE A 119 29.77 2.24 -16.29
C PHE A 119 30.35 0.82 -16.23
N PRO A 120 31.29 0.56 -15.31
CA PRO A 120 31.92 -0.76 -15.21
C PRO A 120 30.90 -1.82 -14.83
N LEU A 121 30.90 -2.93 -15.56
CA LEU A 121 30.11 -4.10 -15.25
C LEU A 121 30.62 -4.76 -13.98
N ALA A 122 29.70 -5.14 -13.09
CA ALA A 122 29.99 -5.81 -11.84
C ALA A 122 29.13 -7.11 -11.74
N PRO A 123 29.70 -8.28 -12.00
CA PRO A 123 29.01 -9.54 -11.75
C PRO A 123 28.80 -9.76 -10.25
N SER A 124 27.80 -10.56 -9.90
CA SER A 124 27.62 -11.01 -8.52
C SER A 124 28.84 -11.80 -8.03
N ILE A 125 29.24 -11.55 -6.79
CA ILE A 125 30.30 -12.31 -6.10
C ILE A 125 29.77 -13.59 -5.43
N TYR A 126 28.45 -13.71 -5.31
CA TYR A 126 27.79 -14.80 -4.61
C TYR A 126 27.56 -16.01 -5.52
N GLN A 127 27.44 -17.19 -4.87
CA GLN A 127 27.12 -18.42 -5.57
C GLN A 127 25.63 -18.55 -5.77
N PHE A 128 25.27 -19.12 -6.93
CA PHE A 128 23.88 -19.42 -7.28
C PHE A 128 23.74 -20.91 -7.54
N ALA A 129 22.64 -21.49 -7.07
CA ALA A 129 22.27 -22.86 -7.37
C ALA A 129 20.81 -22.94 -7.85
N ARG A 130 20.45 -24.03 -8.50
CA ARG A 130 19.07 -24.34 -8.85
C ARG A 130 18.40 -25.03 -7.66
N HIS A 131 17.18 -24.61 -7.37
CA HIS A 131 16.39 -25.10 -6.23
C HIS A 131 14.98 -25.45 -6.68
N GLY A 132 14.40 -26.44 -5.97
CA GLY A 132 13.06 -26.95 -6.24
C GLY A 132 12.93 -27.70 -7.56
N GLU A 133 11.75 -28.22 -7.83
CA GLU A 133 11.39 -28.88 -9.11
C GLU A 133 11.34 -27.85 -10.25
N SER A 134 10.99 -26.58 -9.93
CA SER A 134 11.00 -25.46 -10.87
C SER A 134 12.40 -25.12 -11.39
N GLY A 135 13.46 -25.56 -10.70
CA GLY A 135 14.84 -25.26 -11.04
C GLY A 135 15.19 -23.77 -10.97
N ALA A 136 14.56 -23.03 -10.07
CA ALA A 136 14.77 -21.60 -9.90
C ALA A 136 16.20 -21.29 -9.42
N TRP A 137 16.87 -20.34 -10.10
CA TRP A 137 18.17 -19.84 -9.66
C TRP A 137 18.01 -18.91 -8.46
N ILE A 138 18.62 -19.26 -7.33
CA ILE A 138 18.57 -18.49 -6.09
C ILE A 138 20.00 -18.40 -5.52
N SER A 139 20.33 -17.21 -5.00
CA SER A 139 21.61 -16.94 -4.35
C SER A 139 21.75 -17.67 -3.02
N GLU A 140 22.98 -17.99 -2.65
CA GLU A 140 23.33 -18.52 -1.33
C GLU A 140 22.92 -17.62 -0.15
N LEU A 141 22.71 -16.33 -0.41
CA LEU A 141 22.22 -15.36 0.58
C LEU A 141 20.76 -15.64 1.02
N LEU A 142 20.03 -16.47 0.27
CA LEU A 142 18.59 -16.69 0.47
C LEU A 142 18.25 -18.15 0.79
N PRO A 143 18.83 -18.75 1.85
CA PRO A 143 18.67 -20.17 2.14
C PRO A 143 17.23 -20.59 2.46
N TYR A 144 16.42 -19.67 3.00
CA TYR A 144 15.01 -19.95 3.28
C TYR A 144 14.14 -19.87 2.02
N HIS A 145 14.41 -18.93 1.11
CA HIS A 145 13.74 -18.87 -0.20
C HIS A 145 14.08 -20.11 -1.05
N ALA A 146 15.31 -20.60 -0.94
CA ALA A 146 15.72 -21.81 -1.62
C ALA A 146 14.91 -23.05 -1.20
N LYS A 147 14.52 -23.15 0.10
CA LYS A 147 13.70 -24.23 0.62
C LYS A 147 12.24 -24.21 0.13
N MET A 148 11.74 -23.06 -0.30
CA MET A 148 10.36 -22.88 -0.77
C MET A 148 10.32 -22.39 -2.24
N ALA A 149 11.33 -22.76 -3.03
CA ALA A 149 11.48 -22.32 -4.41
C ALA A 149 10.25 -22.61 -5.28
N ASP A 150 9.59 -23.75 -5.04
CA ASP A 150 8.42 -24.18 -5.80
C ASP A 150 7.12 -23.47 -5.39
N ASP A 151 7.11 -22.82 -4.23
CA ASP A 151 6.00 -21.98 -3.78
C ASP A 151 6.13 -20.53 -4.29
N LEU A 152 7.26 -20.17 -4.92
CA LEU A 152 7.59 -18.81 -5.33
C LEU A 152 7.46 -18.62 -6.85
N CYS A 153 6.94 -17.47 -7.25
CA CYS A 153 6.96 -17.00 -8.63
C CYS A 153 7.94 -15.82 -8.78
N PHE A 154 9.00 -16.01 -9.55
CA PHE A 154 10.03 -14.99 -9.81
C PHE A 154 9.74 -14.23 -11.09
N ILE A 155 9.32 -12.96 -10.99
CA ILE A 155 9.05 -12.11 -12.16
C ILE A 155 10.29 -11.24 -12.41
N ARG A 156 11.18 -11.69 -13.32
CA ARG A 156 12.46 -11.02 -13.61
C ARG A 156 12.37 -9.95 -14.70
N SER A 157 11.27 -9.91 -15.42
CA SER A 157 11.05 -8.99 -16.56
C SER A 157 10.39 -7.67 -16.17
N MET A 158 10.31 -7.36 -14.88
CA MET A 158 9.75 -6.07 -14.44
C MET A 158 10.63 -4.91 -14.90
N LYS A 159 10.01 -3.90 -15.51
CA LYS A 159 10.67 -2.71 -16.03
C LYS A 159 9.90 -1.46 -15.60
N THR A 160 10.61 -0.36 -15.41
CA THR A 160 10.04 0.97 -15.17
C THR A 160 10.86 2.04 -15.88
N ASP A 161 10.21 3.12 -16.31
CA ASP A 161 10.87 4.34 -16.81
C ASP A 161 11.20 5.32 -15.68
N ALA A 162 10.81 5.02 -14.45
CA ALA A 162 11.14 5.82 -13.28
C ALA A 162 12.63 5.68 -12.94
N ILE A 163 13.34 6.79 -13.00
CA ILE A 163 14.81 6.85 -12.79
C ILE A 163 15.19 7.16 -11.34
N ASN A 164 14.22 7.37 -10.45
CA ASN A 164 14.43 7.70 -9.05
C ASN A 164 13.46 6.91 -8.16
N HIS A 165 13.83 6.71 -6.89
CA HIS A 165 13.07 5.93 -5.92
C HIS A 165 11.65 6.46 -5.70
N GLU A 166 11.46 7.79 -5.54
CA GLU A 166 10.13 8.33 -5.25
C GLU A 166 9.12 8.06 -6.37
N PRO A 167 9.36 8.44 -7.64
CA PRO A 167 8.42 8.12 -8.71
C PRO A 167 8.28 6.62 -8.97
N ALA A 168 9.33 5.82 -8.76
CA ALA A 168 9.25 4.36 -8.88
C ALA A 168 8.35 3.75 -7.78
N ASN A 169 8.52 4.18 -6.54
CA ASN A 169 7.64 3.77 -5.44
C ASN A 169 6.20 4.22 -5.69
N GLN A 170 6.00 5.45 -6.15
CA GLN A 170 4.67 5.94 -6.49
C GLN A 170 4.02 5.06 -7.56
N LEU A 171 4.76 4.71 -8.61
CA LEU A 171 4.28 3.86 -9.69
C LEU A 171 3.86 2.47 -9.17
N ILE A 172 4.71 1.79 -8.39
CA ILE A 172 4.43 0.43 -7.94
C ILE A 172 3.26 0.35 -6.97
N TYR A 173 3.03 1.39 -6.15
CA TYR A 173 1.94 1.39 -5.17
C TYR A 173 0.62 1.95 -5.69
N THR A 174 0.64 2.81 -6.71
CA THR A 174 -0.54 3.53 -7.18
C THR A 174 -0.83 3.38 -8.67
N GLY A 175 0.06 2.74 -9.42
CA GLY A 175 -0.02 2.62 -10.88
C GLY A 175 0.32 3.91 -11.63
N SER A 176 0.90 4.93 -10.96
CA SER A 176 1.25 6.20 -11.60
C SER A 176 2.45 6.84 -10.91
N MET A 177 3.37 7.41 -11.69
CA MET A 177 4.45 8.25 -11.16
C MET A 177 3.96 9.62 -10.64
N GLN A 178 2.73 10.00 -10.97
CA GLN A 178 2.13 11.25 -10.55
C GLN A 178 1.34 11.08 -9.25
N ASN A 179 1.42 12.08 -8.38
CA ASN A 179 0.67 12.13 -7.13
C ASN A 179 -0.85 12.18 -7.37
N GLY A 180 -1.63 11.85 -6.33
CA GLY A 180 -3.09 11.96 -6.34
C GLY A 180 -3.82 10.72 -6.83
N LYS A 181 -3.13 9.60 -7.00
CA LYS A 181 -3.74 8.28 -7.27
C LYS A 181 -3.89 7.48 -5.99
N ALA A 182 -4.97 6.73 -5.90
CA ALA A 182 -5.21 5.84 -4.77
C ALA A 182 -4.24 4.66 -4.79
N SER A 183 -3.79 4.25 -3.61
CA SER A 183 -2.89 3.12 -3.46
C SER A 183 -3.58 1.78 -3.77
N MET A 184 -2.79 0.77 -4.08
CA MET A 184 -3.25 -0.60 -4.32
C MET A 184 -4.10 -1.11 -3.15
N GLY A 185 -3.65 -0.93 -1.90
CA GLY A 185 -4.40 -1.33 -0.71
C GLY A 185 -5.72 -0.57 -0.56
N SER A 186 -5.76 0.71 -0.95
CA SER A 186 -6.99 1.51 -0.94
C SER A 186 -7.99 1.02 -2.00
N TRP A 187 -7.53 0.64 -3.18
CA TRP A 187 -8.36 0.03 -4.21
C TRP A 187 -8.92 -1.33 -3.78
N LEU A 188 -8.09 -2.17 -3.14
CA LEU A 188 -8.53 -3.46 -2.59
C LEU A 188 -9.58 -3.26 -1.49
N SER A 189 -9.36 -2.29 -0.59
CA SER A 189 -10.35 -1.92 0.44
C SER A 189 -11.65 -1.39 -0.17
N TYR A 190 -11.58 -0.55 -1.19
CA TYR A 190 -12.76 0.01 -1.86
C TYR A 190 -13.55 -1.05 -2.62
N GLY A 191 -12.89 -1.87 -3.42
CA GLY A 191 -13.55 -2.86 -4.28
C GLY A 191 -14.03 -4.11 -3.57
N LEU A 192 -13.32 -4.57 -2.53
CA LEU A 192 -13.58 -5.83 -1.84
C LEU A 192 -14.09 -5.66 -0.41
N GLY A 193 -14.07 -4.45 0.14
CA GLY A 193 -14.47 -4.17 1.52
C GLY A 193 -13.60 -4.82 2.57
N SER A 194 -14.06 -4.83 3.81
CA SER A 194 -13.43 -5.51 4.93
C SER A 194 -14.13 -6.82 5.24
N ILE A 195 -13.38 -7.84 5.65
CA ILE A 195 -13.88 -9.09 6.22
C ILE A 195 -13.85 -9.09 7.75
N ASN A 196 -13.34 -8.02 8.33
CA ASN A 196 -13.31 -7.77 9.78
C ASN A 196 -14.04 -6.46 10.09
N LYS A 197 -14.75 -6.42 11.22
CA LYS A 197 -15.51 -5.23 11.67
C LYS A 197 -14.70 -4.33 12.61
N ASP A 198 -13.69 -4.88 13.28
CA ASP A 198 -12.96 -4.24 14.38
C ASP A 198 -11.55 -3.77 14.01
N LEU A 199 -11.08 -4.15 12.82
CA LEU A 199 -9.78 -3.75 12.26
C LEU A 199 -9.95 -3.17 10.87
N PRO A 200 -9.05 -2.25 10.44
CA PRO A 200 -9.06 -1.72 9.08
C PRO A 200 -8.87 -2.83 8.04
N ALA A 201 -9.45 -2.64 6.84
CA ALA A 201 -9.21 -3.55 5.73
C ALA A 201 -7.78 -3.49 5.18
N PHE A 202 -7.11 -2.35 5.38
CA PHE A 202 -5.76 -2.08 4.92
C PHE A 202 -4.90 -1.51 6.07
N VAL A 203 -3.83 -2.23 6.43
CA VAL A 203 -2.88 -1.85 7.49
C VAL A 203 -1.48 -1.71 6.90
N VAL A 204 -0.75 -0.71 7.38
CA VAL A 204 0.64 -0.44 6.99
C VAL A 204 1.56 -0.59 8.19
N LEU A 205 2.64 -1.33 8.01
CA LEU A 205 3.66 -1.55 9.02
C LEU A 205 4.99 -0.96 8.56
N HIS A 206 5.69 -0.30 9.47
CA HIS A 206 7.01 0.27 9.23
C HIS A 206 8.06 -0.53 9.99
N ALA A 207 8.83 -1.34 9.29
CA ALA A 207 9.98 -2.01 9.87
C ALA A 207 11.19 -1.07 9.90
N ARG A 208 11.96 -1.12 11.00
CA ARG A 208 13.23 -0.39 11.09
C ARG A 208 14.24 -1.02 10.13
N HIS A 209 15.05 -0.19 9.51
CA HIS A 209 16.24 -0.66 8.83
C HIS A 209 17.27 -1.15 9.87
N THR A 210 18.04 -2.13 9.49
CA THR A 210 19.05 -2.75 10.36
C THR A 210 20.47 -2.35 10.00
N SER A 211 20.73 -2.01 8.74
CA SER A 211 22.05 -1.59 8.31
C SER A 211 22.35 -0.13 8.73
N PRO A 212 23.46 0.12 9.45
CA PRO A 212 23.90 1.48 9.76
C PRO A 212 24.57 2.18 8.56
N PHE A 213 24.79 1.48 7.45
CA PHE A 213 25.56 1.95 6.30
C PHE A 213 24.69 2.29 5.09
N SER A 214 23.46 1.82 5.06
CA SER A 214 22.56 2.06 3.92
C SER A 214 21.87 3.41 4.00
N ASN A 215 21.62 4.01 2.86
CA ASN A 215 20.75 5.18 2.75
C ASN A 215 19.31 4.78 3.08
N VAL A 216 18.71 5.51 4.01
CA VAL A 216 17.33 5.27 4.41
C VAL A 216 16.41 6.18 3.61
N GLN A 217 15.79 5.64 2.60
CA GLN A 217 14.83 6.35 1.76
C GLN A 217 13.64 6.83 2.59
N ALA A 218 13.24 8.09 2.39
CA ALA A 218 12.03 8.62 2.97
C ALA A 218 10.80 7.94 2.33
N ILE A 219 9.81 7.65 3.15
CA ILE A 219 8.50 7.17 2.69
C ILE A 219 7.42 8.17 3.08
N SER A 220 6.44 8.34 2.21
CA SER A 220 5.35 9.30 2.40
C SER A 220 4.02 8.56 2.53
N SER A 221 3.10 9.10 3.30
CA SER A 221 1.73 8.59 3.43
C SER A 221 0.96 8.54 2.11
N ARG A 222 1.45 9.22 1.07
CA ARG A 222 0.90 9.08 -0.30
C ARG A 222 0.91 7.64 -0.80
N LEU A 223 1.88 6.82 -0.37
CA LEU A 223 2.04 5.43 -0.81
C LEU A 223 0.94 4.49 -0.28
N TRP A 224 0.15 4.94 0.72
CA TRP A 224 -1.01 4.22 1.25
C TRP A 224 -2.26 5.08 1.37
N SER A 225 -2.27 6.21 0.68
CA SER A 225 -3.40 7.14 0.65
C SER A 225 -4.55 6.60 -0.18
N SER A 226 -5.77 6.94 0.22
CA SER A 226 -6.98 6.75 -0.60
C SER A 226 -7.11 7.77 -1.74
N ALA A 227 -6.35 8.86 -1.72
CA ALA A 227 -6.40 9.96 -2.67
C ALA A 227 -7.85 10.43 -2.93
N PHE A 228 -8.40 10.18 -4.15
CA PHE A 228 -9.77 10.57 -4.51
C PHE A 228 -10.84 9.59 -4.02
N LEU A 229 -10.47 8.41 -3.53
CA LEU A 229 -11.41 7.48 -2.89
C LEU A 229 -11.77 7.99 -1.48
N PRO A 230 -12.91 7.56 -0.91
CA PRO A 230 -13.26 7.92 0.47
C PRO A 230 -12.15 7.59 1.46
N GLY A 231 -11.90 8.49 2.41
CA GLY A 231 -10.77 8.40 3.35
C GLY A 231 -10.75 7.14 4.22
N GLN A 232 -11.89 6.50 4.42
CA GLN A 232 -12.00 5.21 5.13
C GLN A 232 -11.23 4.06 4.47
N HIS A 233 -10.87 4.20 3.20
CA HIS A 233 -10.11 3.21 2.44
C HIS A 233 -8.60 3.45 2.47
N ALA A 234 -8.14 4.54 3.11
CA ALA A 234 -6.70 4.77 3.30
C ALA A 234 -6.10 3.71 4.23
N GLY A 235 -4.82 3.41 4.02
CA GLY A 235 -4.08 2.52 4.90
C GLY A 235 -3.90 3.13 6.29
N VAL A 236 -4.12 2.33 7.32
CA VAL A 236 -3.86 2.71 8.71
C VAL A 236 -2.46 2.28 9.09
N ALA A 237 -1.59 3.26 9.32
CA ALA A 237 -0.20 3.00 9.69
C ALA A 237 -0.10 2.63 11.19
N PHE A 238 0.42 1.42 11.46
CA PHE A 238 0.77 1.00 12.81
C PHE A 238 2.21 1.40 13.12
N ARG A 239 2.40 1.93 14.31
CA ARG A 239 3.72 2.35 14.77
C ARG A 239 4.56 1.15 15.17
N SER A 240 5.82 1.22 14.82
CA SER A 240 6.79 0.20 15.20
C SER A 240 7.23 0.28 16.67
N GLN A 241 6.92 1.39 17.37
CA GLN A 241 7.27 1.62 18.78
C GLN A 241 6.12 2.28 19.52
N GLY A 242 6.05 2.05 20.82
CA GLY A 242 4.98 2.55 21.67
C GLY A 242 3.63 1.95 21.30
N ASP A 243 2.57 2.71 21.48
CA ASP A 243 1.22 2.27 21.08
C ASP A 243 1.15 2.06 19.57
N PRO A 244 0.62 0.93 19.10
CA PRO A 244 0.54 0.63 17.66
C PRO A 244 -0.20 1.70 16.87
N VAL A 245 -1.22 2.30 17.46
CA VAL A 245 -2.00 3.40 16.89
C VAL A 245 -2.00 4.57 17.88
N LEU A 246 -1.73 5.78 17.39
CA LEU A 246 -1.76 6.98 18.23
C LEU A 246 -3.16 7.26 18.75
N TYR A 247 -3.24 7.75 19.99
CA TYR A 247 -4.49 8.15 20.64
C TYR A 247 -5.54 7.02 20.66
N LEU A 248 -5.07 5.78 20.71
CA LEU A 248 -5.96 4.62 20.79
C LEU A 248 -6.69 4.58 22.13
N ASN A 249 -6.00 4.93 23.23
CA ASN A 249 -6.57 4.96 24.56
C ASN A 249 -7.42 6.23 24.76
N ASP A 250 -8.48 6.11 25.56
CA ASP A 250 -9.27 7.23 25.97
C ASP A 250 -8.46 8.18 26.90
N ALA A 251 -8.77 9.46 26.87
CA ALA A 251 -8.13 10.42 27.74
C ALA A 251 -8.45 10.09 29.22
N PRO A 252 -7.53 10.41 30.17
CA PRO A 252 -7.79 10.21 31.59
C PRO A 252 -9.13 10.85 32.01
N GLY A 253 -9.96 10.09 32.73
CA GLY A 253 -11.26 10.57 33.19
C GLY A 253 -12.42 10.36 32.21
N ILE A 254 -12.18 9.80 31.02
CA ILE A 254 -13.22 9.45 30.05
C ILE A 254 -13.37 7.94 30.02
N PRO A 255 -14.35 7.36 30.73
CA PRO A 255 -14.63 5.93 30.63
C PRO A 255 -15.24 5.58 29.26
N ARG A 256 -15.12 4.31 28.88
CA ARG A 256 -15.52 3.81 27.57
C ARG A 256 -17.00 4.09 27.22
N GLU A 257 -17.88 4.02 28.23
CA GLU A 257 -19.31 4.28 28.07
C GLU A 257 -19.57 5.77 27.75
N LEU A 258 -18.84 6.68 28.42
CA LEU A 258 -18.93 8.09 28.11
C LEU A 258 -18.39 8.37 26.71
N ARG A 259 -17.27 7.75 26.33
CA ARG A 259 -16.74 7.86 24.97
C ARG A 259 -17.76 7.36 23.93
N ARG A 260 -18.46 6.25 24.19
CA ARG A 260 -19.52 5.78 23.31
C ARG A 260 -20.64 6.82 23.16
N SER A 261 -21.12 7.33 24.26
CA SER A 261 -22.19 8.37 24.24
C SER A 261 -21.76 9.64 23.49
N MET A 262 -20.49 10.05 23.62
CA MET A 262 -19.94 11.18 22.87
C MET A 262 -19.94 10.90 21.36
N LEU A 263 -19.55 9.71 20.95
CA LEU A 263 -19.54 9.32 19.53
C LEU A 263 -20.96 9.20 18.97
N ASP A 264 -21.93 8.72 19.75
CA ASP A 264 -23.34 8.64 19.35
C ASP A 264 -23.90 10.07 19.13
N GLY A 265 -23.62 10.99 20.05
CA GLY A 265 -24.00 12.39 19.92
C GLY A 265 -23.35 13.06 18.69
N LEU A 266 -22.06 12.84 18.48
CA LEU A 266 -21.33 13.34 17.30
C LEU A 266 -21.90 12.74 16.00
N GLY A 267 -22.23 11.46 16.00
CA GLY A 267 -22.84 10.77 14.88
C GLY A 267 -24.17 11.37 14.48
N GLU A 268 -25.01 11.70 15.47
CA GLU A 268 -26.29 12.38 15.21
C GLU A 268 -26.11 13.80 14.67
N LEU A 269 -25.18 14.58 15.21
CA LEU A 269 -24.84 15.91 14.68
C LEU A 269 -24.33 15.83 13.23
N ASN A 270 -23.45 14.88 12.95
CA ASN A 270 -22.92 14.66 11.62
C ASN A 270 -24.00 14.20 10.64
N ARG A 271 -24.96 13.36 11.08
CA ARG A 271 -26.10 12.96 10.24
C ARG A 271 -26.95 14.16 9.84
N ARG A 272 -27.29 15.03 10.78
CA ARG A 272 -28.03 16.28 10.48
C ARG A 272 -27.27 17.18 9.53
N SER A 273 -25.98 17.35 9.79
CA SER A 273 -25.09 18.14 8.92
C SER A 273 -25.04 17.55 7.50
N TYR A 274 -24.95 16.22 7.37
CA TYR A 274 -24.96 15.55 6.09
C TYR A 274 -26.30 15.74 5.33
N GLU A 275 -27.44 15.68 6.03
CA GLU A 275 -28.76 15.91 5.44
C GLU A 275 -28.90 17.34 4.86
N GLN A 276 -28.27 18.33 5.51
CA GLN A 276 -28.27 19.72 5.06
C GLN A 276 -27.27 19.99 3.93
N ILE A 277 -26.03 19.50 4.07
CA ILE A 277 -24.90 19.87 3.22
C ILE A 277 -24.66 18.83 2.12
N GLY A 278 -24.91 17.55 2.39
CA GLY A 278 -24.71 16.43 1.47
C GLY A 278 -23.23 16.12 1.18
N ASP A 279 -22.30 16.57 2.05
CA ASP A 279 -20.88 16.28 1.89
C ASP A 279 -20.56 14.85 2.37
N PRO A 280 -20.12 13.94 1.48
CA PRO A 280 -19.78 12.56 1.86
C PRO A 280 -18.60 12.46 2.82
N GLU A 281 -17.77 13.50 2.96
CA GLU A 281 -16.66 13.51 3.91
C GLU A 281 -17.17 13.46 5.36
N ILE A 282 -18.35 13.99 5.65
CA ILE A 282 -18.99 13.92 6.96
C ILE A 282 -19.23 12.45 7.36
N GLN A 283 -19.75 11.66 6.43
CA GLN A 283 -19.98 10.23 6.67
C GLN A 283 -18.65 9.47 6.82
N THR A 284 -17.65 9.79 6.00
CA THR A 284 -16.32 9.21 6.07
C THR A 284 -15.70 9.42 7.45
N ARG A 285 -15.77 10.64 8.00
CA ARG A 285 -15.24 10.95 9.34
C ARG A 285 -15.98 10.20 10.43
N THR A 286 -17.29 10.11 10.35
CA THR A 286 -18.09 9.32 11.31
C THR A 286 -17.63 7.86 11.32
N GLN A 287 -17.44 7.26 10.15
CA GLN A 287 -16.97 5.88 10.03
C GLN A 287 -15.53 5.70 10.55
N GLN A 288 -14.65 6.70 10.37
CA GLN A 288 -13.30 6.68 10.93
C GLN A 288 -13.31 6.71 12.46
N TYR A 289 -14.15 7.54 13.08
CA TYR A 289 -14.29 7.57 14.54
C TYR A 289 -14.84 6.24 15.10
N GLU A 290 -15.83 5.67 14.43
CA GLU A 290 -16.37 4.35 14.80
C GLU A 290 -15.32 3.25 14.69
N MET A 291 -14.52 3.26 13.63
CA MET A 291 -13.41 2.32 13.45
C MET A 291 -12.38 2.49 14.57
N ALA A 292 -11.96 3.73 14.86
CA ALA A 292 -11.01 4.01 15.93
C ALA A 292 -11.51 3.50 17.30
N PHE A 293 -12.79 3.69 17.61
CA PHE A 293 -13.40 3.19 18.84
C PHE A 293 -13.37 1.65 18.94
N ARG A 294 -13.68 0.96 17.85
CA ARG A 294 -13.60 -0.52 17.82
C ARG A 294 -12.17 -1.01 17.95
N MET A 295 -11.22 -0.33 17.33
CA MET A 295 -9.78 -0.64 17.40
C MET A 295 -9.22 -0.56 18.84
N GLN A 296 -9.82 0.26 19.71
CA GLN A 296 -9.37 0.39 21.11
C GLN A 296 -9.40 -0.96 21.85
N ALA A 297 -10.32 -1.85 21.53
CA ALA A 297 -10.39 -3.19 22.12
C ALA A 297 -9.47 -4.18 21.39
N SER A 298 -9.46 -4.15 20.06
CA SER A 298 -8.85 -5.18 19.23
C SER A 298 -7.33 -5.02 19.06
N VAL A 299 -6.84 -3.77 19.02
CA VAL A 299 -5.42 -3.50 18.74
C VAL A 299 -4.50 -3.88 19.90
N PRO A 300 -4.82 -3.62 21.19
CA PRO A 300 -3.97 -4.05 22.29
C PRO A 300 -3.78 -5.59 22.31
N GLU A 301 -4.85 -6.35 22.15
CA GLU A 301 -4.79 -7.82 22.08
C GLU A 301 -3.98 -8.30 20.87
N LEU A 302 -4.16 -7.68 19.72
CA LEU A 302 -3.40 -7.97 18.51
C LEU A 302 -1.90 -7.69 18.71
N ALA A 303 -1.56 -6.59 19.38
CA ALA A 303 -0.19 -6.13 19.59
C ALA A 303 0.54 -6.89 20.70
N ASP A 304 -0.18 -7.56 21.56
CA ASP A 304 0.41 -8.44 22.57
C ASP A 304 0.86 -9.74 21.92
N MET A 305 2.16 -9.88 21.78
CA MET A 305 2.81 -11.07 21.22
C MET A 305 3.30 -12.03 22.30
N SER A 306 3.03 -11.77 23.59
CA SER A 306 3.53 -12.59 24.70
C SER A 306 3.00 -14.03 24.66
N GLY A 307 1.83 -14.24 24.06
CA GLY A 307 1.21 -15.55 23.89
C GLY A 307 1.74 -16.38 22.70
N GLU A 308 2.67 -15.85 21.91
CA GLU A 308 3.27 -16.61 20.81
C GLU A 308 4.24 -17.67 21.35
N SER A 309 4.25 -18.85 20.73
CA SER A 309 5.12 -19.97 21.16
C SER A 309 6.59 -19.72 20.81
N ASP A 310 7.48 -20.39 21.53
CA ASP A 310 8.92 -20.35 21.20
C ASP A 310 9.19 -20.86 19.77
N ALA A 311 8.48 -21.89 19.31
CA ALA A 311 8.58 -22.37 17.94
C ALA A 311 8.19 -21.29 16.90
N THR A 312 7.22 -20.43 17.22
CA THR A 312 6.90 -19.25 16.37
C THR A 312 8.08 -18.30 16.33
N TYR A 313 8.70 -18.00 17.47
CA TYR A 313 9.85 -17.11 17.51
C TYR A 313 11.09 -17.70 16.83
N GLU A 314 11.28 -19.00 16.88
CA GLU A 314 12.33 -19.67 16.11
C GLU A 314 12.11 -19.53 14.60
N LEU A 315 10.87 -19.70 14.14
CA LEU A 315 10.49 -19.57 12.74
C LEU A 315 10.73 -18.13 12.21
N TYR A 316 10.33 -17.11 12.98
CA TYR A 316 10.50 -15.70 12.59
C TYR A 316 11.86 -15.12 12.93
N GLY A 317 12.68 -15.83 13.70
CA GLY A 317 13.98 -15.40 14.19
C GLY A 317 13.90 -14.61 15.51
N ALA A 318 15.01 -14.60 16.26
CA ALA A 318 15.10 -13.98 17.59
C ALA A 318 14.70 -12.50 17.62
N GLU A 319 14.92 -11.78 16.52
CA GLU A 319 14.56 -10.38 16.38
C GLU A 319 13.04 -10.14 16.40
N ALA A 320 12.22 -11.17 16.20
CA ALA A 320 10.76 -11.04 16.27
C ALA A 320 10.26 -10.64 17.67
N ARG A 321 11.03 -10.92 18.73
CA ARG A 321 10.75 -10.47 20.10
C ARG A 321 10.98 -8.96 20.30
N LYS A 322 11.72 -8.32 19.39
CA LYS A 322 12.04 -6.89 19.46
C LYS A 322 11.07 -6.10 18.58
N ARG A 323 10.22 -5.29 19.20
CA ARG A 323 9.26 -4.46 18.46
C ARG A 323 9.94 -3.56 17.43
N GLY A 324 9.34 -3.46 16.27
CA GLY A 324 9.78 -2.59 15.18
C GLY A 324 10.84 -3.18 14.26
N THR A 325 11.35 -4.37 14.53
CA THR A 325 12.18 -5.11 13.58
C THR A 325 11.36 -5.62 12.41
N PHE A 326 12.02 -6.03 11.33
CA PHE A 326 11.33 -6.66 10.21
C PHE A 326 10.64 -7.98 10.64
N ALA A 327 11.33 -8.80 11.40
CA ALA A 327 10.80 -10.06 11.93
C ALA A 327 9.53 -9.84 12.79
N SER A 328 9.56 -8.85 13.70
CA SER A 328 8.40 -8.46 14.49
C SER A 328 7.24 -7.94 13.61
N SER A 329 7.56 -7.18 12.56
CA SER A 329 6.54 -6.67 11.63
C SER A 329 5.94 -7.80 10.77
N ALA A 330 6.75 -8.79 10.38
CA ALA A 330 6.28 -9.98 9.66
C ALA A 330 5.33 -10.83 10.53
N LEU A 331 5.70 -11.05 11.79
CA LEU A 331 4.84 -11.74 12.76
C LEU A 331 3.53 -10.97 13.01
N MET A 332 3.59 -9.64 13.15
CA MET A 332 2.40 -8.79 13.26
C MET A 332 1.51 -8.89 12.02
N ALA A 333 2.10 -8.90 10.82
CA ALA A 333 1.36 -9.03 9.57
C ALA A 333 0.59 -10.35 9.49
N ARG A 334 1.19 -11.48 9.94
CA ARG A 334 0.50 -12.76 10.07
C ARG A 334 -0.72 -12.63 10.99
N ARG A 335 -0.54 -12.09 12.20
CA ARG A 335 -1.62 -11.92 13.18
C ARG A 335 -2.76 -11.05 12.65
N LEU A 336 -2.42 -10.00 11.90
CA LEU A 336 -3.40 -9.12 11.23
C LEU A 336 -4.24 -9.88 10.20
N VAL A 337 -3.60 -10.64 9.31
CA VAL A 337 -4.35 -11.39 8.28
C VAL A 337 -5.16 -12.54 8.87
N GLU A 338 -4.68 -13.20 9.92
CA GLU A 338 -5.42 -14.21 10.68
C GLU A 338 -6.70 -13.64 11.28
N ARG A 339 -6.67 -12.38 11.75
CA ARG A 339 -7.83 -11.63 12.28
C ARG A 339 -8.67 -10.94 11.21
N GLY A 340 -8.43 -11.23 9.93
CA GLY A 340 -9.28 -10.78 8.83
C GLY A 340 -8.93 -9.42 8.26
N VAL A 341 -7.76 -8.86 8.52
CA VAL A 341 -7.24 -7.74 7.73
C VAL A 341 -6.97 -8.23 6.32
N ARG A 342 -7.55 -7.55 5.33
CA ARG A 342 -7.48 -8.00 3.94
C ARG A 342 -6.13 -7.77 3.29
N PHE A 343 -5.52 -6.63 3.55
CA PHE A 343 -4.25 -6.23 2.96
C PHE A 343 -3.33 -5.62 4.01
N VAL A 344 -2.14 -6.20 4.17
CA VAL A 344 -1.09 -5.69 5.06
C VAL A 344 0.12 -5.34 4.22
N GLN A 345 0.61 -4.12 4.35
CA GLN A 345 1.80 -3.63 3.65
C GLN A 345 2.91 -3.37 4.64
N ILE A 346 4.06 -4.03 4.46
CA ILE A 346 5.26 -3.83 5.28
C ILE A 346 6.25 -3.01 4.47
N PHE A 347 6.66 -1.86 4.99
CA PHE A 347 7.78 -1.10 4.46
C PHE A 347 9.04 -1.43 5.26
N HIS A 348 10.03 -2.03 4.60
CA HIS A 348 11.36 -2.26 5.13
C HIS A 348 12.35 -1.42 4.34
N ARG A 349 12.91 -0.39 4.98
CA ARG A 349 13.82 0.58 4.37
C ARG A 349 15.27 0.14 4.51
N GLY A 350 16.19 0.82 3.79
CA GLY A 350 17.62 0.61 3.91
C GLY A 350 18.21 -0.33 2.87
N TRP A 351 17.51 -0.53 1.76
CA TRP A 351 17.96 -1.39 0.66
C TRP A 351 18.68 -0.62 -0.47
N ASP A 352 18.88 0.68 -0.30
CA ASP A 352 19.63 1.52 -1.24
C ASP A 352 21.13 1.49 -0.89
N GLN A 353 21.78 0.40 -1.24
CA GLN A 353 23.15 0.08 -0.85
C GLN A 353 24.14 0.59 -1.89
N HIS A 354 24.74 1.75 -1.67
CA HIS A 354 25.64 2.40 -2.63
C HIS A 354 27.12 2.03 -2.51
N GLY A 355 27.62 1.70 -1.33
CA GLY A 355 29.05 1.53 -1.12
C GLY A 355 29.46 0.29 -0.36
N THR A 356 28.54 -0.39 0.27
CA THR A 356 28.83 -1.50 1.21
C THR A 356 28.00 -2.74 0.92
N LEU A 357 27.55 -2.89 -0.32
CA LEU A 357 26.63 -3.94 -0.76
C LEU A 357 26.99 -5.35 -0.22
N PRO A 358 28.24 -5.86 -0.32
CA PRO A 358 28.56 -7.20 0.15
C PRO A 358 28.40 -7.41 1.66
N ARG A 359 28.43 -6.33 2.44
CA ARG A 359 28.27 -6.38 3.90
C ARG A 359 26.82 -6.17 4.33
N ASP A 360 26.06 -5.45 3.53
CA ASP A 360 24.72 -5.00 3.88
C ASP A 360 23.60 -5.91 3.32
N LEU A 361 23.95 -6.81 2.40
CA LEU A 361 23.10 -7.90 1.93
C LEU A 361 23.14 -9.09 2.88
#